data_e741a1b06cb2a21a40a5692f1056c5b9
#
_entry.id   e741a1b06cb2a21a40a5692f1056c5b9
#
_cell.length_a   1.000
_cell.length_b   1.000
_cell.length_c   1.000
_cell.angle_alpha   90.00
_cell.angle_beta   90.00
_cell.angle_gamma   90.00
#
_symmetry.space_group_name_H-M   'P 1'
#
loop_
_entity.id
_entity.type
_entity.pdbx_description
1 polymer ?
#
loop_
_entity_poly.entity_id
_entity_poly.type
_entity_poly.pdbx_seq_one_letter_code
_entity_poly.pdbx_strand_id
1 'polypeptide(L)'
;ALFWAGCGADQNPLPRRTVALARHYGRRLAAAVDTILLTSQMHPITGKLETSHREINLALAKLPSEEMLKTEAMSSNRFVATRARMLLANLEQGQPLPQTYPYPVSVWKLGEEVQFIALGGEVVVDFAIRLKAELSGVRTWVAGYTNDVMAYIPSRRVLREGGYEGASAMVYYGLPGVWSEDVEKRIVDEVHYQLAP
;
A
#
# COMPACT_ATOMS: atom_id res chain seq x y z
N ALA A 1 10.20 -13.25 17.27
CA ALA A 1 9.30 -12.09 17.10
C ALA A 1 9.06 -11.84 15.61
N LEU A 2 7.87 -11.45 15.24
CA LEU A 2 7.51 -11.03 13.89
C LEU A 2 7.23 -9.54 13.91
N PHE A 3 7.69 -8.82 12.88
CA PHE A 3 7.37 -7.43 12.65
C PHE A 3 6.34 -7.34 11.53
N TRP A 4 5.26 -6.60 11.78
CA TRP A 4 4.20 -6.37 10.81
C TRP A 4 4.18 -4.89 10.42
N ALA A 5 4.51 -4.58 9.16
CA ALA A 5 4.50 -3.22 8.67
C ALA A 5 3.05 -2.75 8.43
N GLY A 6 2.66 -1.67 9.10
CA GLY A 6 1.38 -1.01 8.85
C GLY A 6 1.38 -0.18 7.56
N CYS A 7 0.29 0.55 7.35
CA CYS A 7 0.17 1.51 6.25
C CYS A 7 1.03 2.75 6.53
N GLY A 8 2.30 2.69 6.21
CA GLY A 8 3.32 3.66 6.59
C GLY A 8 3.87 4.51 5.46
N ALA A 9 3.31 4.41 4.24
CA ALA A 9 3.86 5.03 3.05
C ALA A 9 4.07 6.56 3.18
N ASP A 10 3.12 7.25 3.81
CA ASP A 10 3.14 8.69 4.05
C ASP A 10 3.51 9.05 5.50
N GLN A 11 4.03 8.08 6.28
CA GLN A 11 4.36 8.27 7.69
C GLN A 11 5.86 8.31 7.93
N ASN A 12 6.34 9.38 8.57
CA ASN A 12 7.73 9.52 8.94
C ASN A 12 7.85 10.03 10.39
N PRO A 13 8.74 9.47 11.21
CA PRO A 13 9.03 10.04 12.51
C PRO A 13 9.70 11.41 12.34
N LEU A 14 9.36 12.37 13.19
CA LEU A 14 9.96 13.70 13.23
C LEU A 14 10.41 14.04 14.65
N PRO A 15 11.67 14.55 14.84
CA PRO A 15 12.74 14.70 13.85
C PRO A 15 13.32 13.35 13.39
N ARG A 16 14.06 13.31 12.29
CA ARG A 16 14.61 12.08 11.68
C ARG A 16 16.02 12.29 11.12
N ARG A 17 16.61 11.23 10.53
CA ARG A 17 17.87 11.22 9.78
C ARG A 17 19.15 11.20 10.63
N THR A 18 19.10 10.81 11.90
CA THR A 18 20.29 10.50 12.67
C THR A 18 20.20 9.13 13.33
N VAL A 19 21.34 8.48 13.54
CA VAL A 19 21.41 7.18 14.23
C VAL A 19 20.89 7.30 15.67
N ALA A 20 21.15 8.43 16.33
CA ALA A 20 20.68 8.69 17.69
C ALA A 20 19.14 8.68 17.76
N LEU A 21 18.45 9.31 16.79
CA LEU A 21 16.99 9.27 16.67
C LEU A 21 16.45 7.89 16.36
N ALA A 22 17.11 7.13 15.48
CA ALA A 22 16.71 5.76 15.20
C ALA A 22 16.78 4.88 16.47
N ARG A 23 17.84 5.01 17.25
CA ARG A 23 17.96 4.33 18.55
C ARG A 23 16.91 4.78 19.55
N HIS A 24 16.61 6.08 19.59
CA HIS A 24 15.56 6.64 20.47
C HIS A 24 14.20 6.04 20.14
N TYR A 25 13.78 6.05 18.88
CA TYR A 25 12.50 5.48 18.46
C TYR A 25 12.43 3.97 18.64
N GLY A 26 13.52 3.25 18.34
CA GLY A 26 13.61 1.81 18.60
C GLY A 26 13.42 1.44 20.06
N ARG A 27 14.04 2.20 20.99
CA ARG A 27 13.84 2.01 22.44
C ARG A 27 12.40 2.29 22.87
N ARG A 28 11.75 3.33 22.31
CA ARG A 28 10.34 3.62 22.59
C ARG A 28 9.42 2.50 22.14
N LEU A 29 9.68 1.95 20.94
CA LEU A 29 8.92 0.80 20.44
C LEU A 29 9.12 -0.43 21.32
N ALA A 30 10.37 -0.75 21.68
CA ALA A 30 10.67 -1.85 22.60
C ALA A 30 9.99 -1.68 23.96
N ALA A 31 10.05 -0.48 24.56
CA ALA A 31 9.39 -0.19 25.84
C ALA A 31 7.86 -0.36 25.75
N ALA A 32 7.22 -0.02 24.62
CA ALA A 32 5.80 -0.25 24.43
C ALA A 32 5.46 -1.74 24.38
N VAL A 33 6.30 -2.56 23.74
CA VAL A 33 6.14 -4.02 23.73
C VAL A 33 6.31 -4.58 25.15
N ASP A 34 7.38 -4.19 25.87
CA ASP A 34 7.61 -4.62 27.24
C ASP A 34 6.45 -4.26 28.17
N THR A 35 5.87 -3.08 28.01
CA THR A 35 4.69 -2.66 28.78
C THR A 35 3.53 -3.64 28.60
N ILE A 36 3.22 -4.05 27.37
CA ILE A 36 2.15 -5.02 27.11
C ILE A 36 2.45 -6.38 27.70
N LEU A 37 3.71 -6.86 27.55
CA LEU A 37 4.12 -8.16 28.09
C LEU A 37 4.06 -8.20 29.63
N LEU A 38 4.47 -7.12 30.29
CA LEU A 38 4.53 -7.05 31.76
C LEU A 38 3.16 -6.78 32.40
N THR A 39 2.23 -6.16 31.72
CA THR A 39 0.91 -5.85 32.28
C THR A 39 -0.07 -7.02 32.20
N SER A 40 0.32 -8.14 31.59
CA SER A 40 -0.50 -9.36 31.50
C SER A 40 -1.92 -9.14 30.92
N GLN A 41 -2.08 -8.15 30.06
CA GLN A 41 -3.37 -7.85 29.42
C GLN A 41 -3.66 -8.76 28.21
N MET A 42 -2.75 -9.69 27.93
CA MET A 42 -2.95 -10.66 26.85
C MET A 42 -3.84 -11.80 27.31
N HIS A 43 -4.74 -12.21 26.43
CA HIS A 43 -5.55 -13.41 26.64
C HIS A 43 -5.45 -14.31 25.38
N PRO A 44 -5.67 -15.62 25.54
CA PRO A 44 -5.71 -16.52 24.40
C PRO A 44 -6.82 -16.12 23.43
N ILE A 45 -6.49 -16.07 22.16
CA ILE A 45 -7.50 -15.97 21.10
C ILE A 45 -7.88 -17.40 20.73
N THR A 46 -9.17 -17.71 20.85
CA THR A 46 -9.72 -19.02 20.51
C THR A 46 -10.63 -18.89 19.31
N GLY A 47 -10.54 -19.84 18.41
CA GLY A 47 -11.38 -19.84 17.21
C GLY A 47 -10.62 -20.35 16.00
N LYS A 48 -11.37 -20.59 14.94
CA LYS A 48 -10.82 -21.07 13.68
C LYS A 48 -10.07 -19.94 12.96
N LEU A 49 -8.91 -20.25 12.38
CA LEU A 49 -8.28 -19.38 11.41
C LEU A 49 -8.99 -19.53 10.06
N GLU A 50 -9.52 -18.45 9.56
CA GLU A 50 -10.09 -18.35 8.22
C GLU A 50 -9.25 -17.38 7.40
N THR A 51 -8.99 -17.73 6.14
CA THR A 51 -8.16 -16.93 5.25
C THR A 51 -8.82 -16.76 3.90
N SER A 52 -8.71 -15.58 3.34
CA SER A 52 -9.12 -15.25 1.98
C SER A 52 -8.00 -14.46 1.29
N HIS A 53 -7.81 -14.72 0.01
CA HIS A 53 -6.88 -13.98 -0.84
C HIS A 53 -7.48 -13.81 -2.23
N ARG A 54 -7.45 -12.58 -2.73
CA ARG A 54 -7.89 -12.29 -4.10
C ARG A 54 -7.00 -11.21 -4.71
N GLU A 55 -6.83 -11.30 -6.02
CA GLU A 55 -6.29 -10.22 -6.84
C GLU A 55 -7.44 -9.48 -7.52
N ILE A 56 -7.43 -8.16 -7.39
CA ILE A 56 -8.39 -7.27 -8.06
C ILE A 56 -7.67 -6.39 -9.07
N ASN A 57 -8.31 -6.08 -10.18
CA ASN A 57 -7.71 -5.17 -11.16
C ASN A 57 -7.91 -3.72 -10.72
N LEU A 58 -6.83 -3.03 -10.36
CA LEU A 58 -6.83 -1.60 -10.14
C LEU A 58 -6.56 -0.86 -11.46
N ALA A 59 -7.43 0.04 -11.83
CA ALA A 59 -7.29 0.81 -13.06
C ALA A 59 -6.24 1.90 -12.90
N LEU A 60 -5.46 2.11 -13.95
CA LEU A 60 -4.65 3.31 -14.13
C LEU A 60 -5.52 4.40 -14.78
N ALA A 61 -5.24 5.65 -14.43
CA ALA A 61 -5.88 6.81 -15.04
C ALA A 61 -5.42 6.97 -16.52
N LYS A 62 -5.43 8.17 -17.02
CA LYS A 62 -5.01 8.44 -18.41
C LYS A 62 -3.58 7.96 -18.67
N LEU A 63 -3.43 7.05 -19.62
CA LEU A 63 -2.12 6.59 -20.07
C LEU A 63 -1.43 7.64 -20.98
N PRO A 64 -0.09 7.70 -20.98
CA PRO A 64 0.65 8.57 -21.86
C PRO A 64 0.50 8.10 -23.33
N SER A 65 0.49 9.07 -24.25
CA SER A 65 0.64 8.75 -25.67
C SER A 65 2.09 8.38 -26.01
N GLU A 66 2.29 7.71 -27.13
CA GLU A 66 3.64 7.42 -27.63
C GLU A 66 4.49 8.69 -27.81
N GLU A 67 3.89 9.79 -28.26
CA GLU A 67 4.56 11.09 -28.41
C GLU A 67 5.00 11.66 -27.05
N MET A 68 4.15 11.53 -26.02
CA MET A 68 4.53 11.92 -24.66
C MET A 68 5.71 11.09 -24.15
N LEU A 69 5.69 9.78 -24.37
CA LEU A 69 6.78 8.89 -23.99
C LEU A 69 8.09 9.23 -24.74
N LYS A 70 8.04 9.56 -26.04
CA LYS A 70 9.20 10.03 -26.80
C LYS A 70 9.79 11.30 -26.21
N THR A 71 8.93 12.23 -25.79
CA THR A 71 9.37 13.46 -25.11
C THR A 71 10.00 13.16 -23.75
N GLU A 72 9.35 12.32 -22.94
CA GLU A 72 9.86 11.90 -21.63
C GLU A 72 11.17 11.13 -21.71
N ALA A 73 11.39 10.35 -22.77
CA ALA A 73 12.65 9.62 -23.02
C ALA A 73 13.87 10.54 -23.18
N MET A 74 13.64 11.82 -23.48
CA MET A 74 14.67 12.87 -23.59
C MET A 74 14.81 13.68 -22.28
N SER A 75 14.08 13.36 -21.24
CA SER A 75 14.12 14.07 -19.96
C SER A 75 15.51 14.04 -19.32
N SER A 76 15.92 15.14 -18.71
CA SER A 76 17.12 15.21 -17.86
C SER A 76 16.97 14.38 -16.56
N ASN A 77 15.73 14.10 -16.13
CA ASN A 77 15.47 13.19 -15.05
C ASN A 77 15.63 11.74 -15.54
N ARG A 78 16.71 11.07 -15.09
CA ARG A 78 17.06 9.71 -15.51
C ARG A 78 15.92 8.69 -15.29
N PHE A 79 15.14 8.82 -14.22
CA PHE A 79 14.06 7.88 -13.90
C PHE A 79 12.90 8.02 -14.87
N VAL A 80 12.51 9.27 -15.18
CA VAL A 80 11.50 9.57 -16.20
C VAL A 80 11.95 9.02 -17.56
N ALA A 81 13.20 9.33 -17.96
CA ALA A 81 13.74 8.88 -19.24
C ALA A 81 13.83 7.35 -19.33
N THR A 82 14.26 6.68 -18.27
CA THR A 82 14.37 5.21 -18.24
C THR A 82 12.99 4.54 -18.32
N ARG A 83 12.02 5.02 -17.54
CA ARG A 83 10.64 4.53 -17.63
C ARG A 83 10.07 4.69 -19.03
N ALA A 84 10.20 5.88 -19.61
CA ALA A 84 9.66 6.17 -20.93
C ALA A 84 10.26 5.26 -22.02
N ARG A 85 11.59 5.05 -21.99
CA ARG A 85 12.27 4.14 -22.94
C ARG A 85 11.80 2.70 -22.77
N MET A 86 11.61 2.23 -21.54
CA MET A 86 11.08 0.89 -21.26
C MET A 86 9.67 0.72 -21.84
N LEU A 87 8.80 1.70 -21.60
CA LEU A 87 7.43 1.66 -22.12
C LEU A 87 7.37 1.73 -23.64
N LEU A 88 8.23 2.54 -24.27
CA LEU A 88 8.36 2.58 -25.74
C LEU A 88 8.85 1.25 -26.31
N ALA A 89 9.86 0.62 -25.69
CA ALA A 89 10.35 -0.68 -26.13
C ALA A 89 9.26 -1.76 -26.06
N ASN A 90 8.39 -1.72 -25.05
CA ASN A 90 7.23 -2.63 -24.98
C ASN A 90 6.25 -2.38 -26.13
N LEU A 91 5.94 -1.12 -26.44
CA LEU A 91 5.06 -0.76 -27.57
C LEU A 91 5.66 -1.21 -28.91
N GLU A 92 6.97 -1.04 -29.12
CA GLU A 92 7.68 -1.51 -30.33
C GLU A 92 7.61 -3.02 -30.49
N GLN A 93 7.52 -3.78 -29.38
CA GLN A 93 7.33 -5.22 -29.37
C GLN A 93 5.86 -5.62 -29.51
N GLY A 94 4.96 -4.70 -29.75
CA GLY A 94 3.52 -4.93 -29.88
C GLY A 94 2.80 -5.19 -28.56
N GLN A 95 3.42 -4.86 -27.43
CA GLN A 95 2.81 -4.98 -26.10
C GLN A 95 2.13 -3.63 -25.73
N PRO A 96 0.80 -3.58 -25.63
CA PRO A 96 0.10 -2.36 -25.24
C PRO A 96 0.43 -1.97 -23.80
N LEU A 97 0.36 -0.67 -23.50
CA LEU A 97 0.49 -0.22 -22.12
C LEU A 97 -0.63 -0.83 -21.25
N PRO A 98 -0.30 -1.37 -20.07
CA PRO A 98 -1.30 -1.93 -19.17
C PRO A 98 -2.27 -0.84 -18.70
N GLN A 99 -3.56 -1.13 -18.75
CA GLN A 99 -4.62 -0.24 -18.26
C GLN A 99 -4.96 -0.51 -16.81
N THR A 100 -4.60 -1.69 -16.31
CA THR A 100 -4.86 -2.14 -14.95
C THR A 100 -3.65 -2.85 -14.38
N TYR A 101 -3.64 -3.00 -13.07
CA TYR A 101 -2.66 -3.80 -12.34
C TYR A 101 -3.37 -4.80 -11.43
N PRO A 102 -2.96 -6.09 -11.41
CA PRO A 102 -3.50 -7.07 -10.46
C PRO A 102 -2.99 -6.74 -9.05
N TYR A 103 -3.90 -6.41 -8.16
CA TYR A 103 -3.60 -5.94 -6.82
C TYR A 103 -4.02 -6.96 -5.77
N PRO A 104 -3.09 -7.46 -4.92
CA PRO A 104 -3.39 -8.48 -3.93
C PRO A 104 -4.07 -7.87 -2.69
N VAL A 105 -5.17 -8.50 -2.28
CA VAL A 105 -5.86 -8.23 -1.02
C VAL A 105 -6.02 -9.56 -0.28
N SER A 106 -5.53 -9.62 0.95
CA SER A 106 -5.70 -10.80 1.81
C SER A 106 -6.37 -10.42 3.11
N VAL A 107 -7.23 -11.30 3.59
CA VAL A 107 -7.90 -11.15 4.88
C VAL A 107 -7.74 -12.44 5.68
N TRP A 108 -7.36 -12.32 6.94
CA TRP A 108 -7.29 -13.42 7.90
C TRP A 108 -8.15 -13.10 9.10
N LYS A 109 -9.03 -14.01 9.49
CA LYS A 109 -9.85 -13.92 10.70
C LYS A 109 -9.38 -14.97 11.70
N LEU A 110 -9.18 -14.55 12.94
CA LEU A 110 -8.91 -15.44 14.08
C LEU A 110 -10.12 -15.40 15.00
N GLY A 111 -11.03 -16.35 14.81
CA GLY A 111 -12.34 -16.30 15.46
C GLY A 111 -13.07 -15.00 15.14
N GLU A 112 -13.85 -14.51 16.09
CA GLU A 112 -14.62 -13.26 15.95
C GLU A 112 -13.89 -12.04 16.58
N GLU A 113 -12.68 -12.24 17.13
CA GLU A 113 -12.02 -11.21 17.93
C GLU A 113 -10.97 -10.40 17.16
N VAL A 114 -10.26 -11.04 16.24
CA VAL A 114 -9.10 -10.42 15.54
C VAL A 114 -9.16 -10.70 14.07
N GLN A 115 -8.90 -9.68 13.28
CA GLN A 115 -8.73 -9.80 11.83
C GLN A 115 -7.49 -9.04 11.36
N PHE A 116 -6.84 -9.61 10.35
CA PHE A 116 -5.69 -9.02 9.67
C PHE A 116 -6.07 -8.75 8.23
N ILE A 117 -5.85 -7.53 7.80
CA ILE A 117 -6.01 -7.08 6.41
C ILE A 117 -4.63 -6.80 5.89
N ALA A 118 -4.22 -7.53 4.85
CA ALA A 118 -2.91 -7.42 4.24
C ALA A 118 -3.05 -6.91 2.80
N LEU A 119 -2.51 -5.73 2.56
CA LEU A 119 -2.62 -4.97 1.32
C LEU A 119 -1.26 -4.89 0.62
N GLY A 120 -1.24 -5.01 -0.69
CA GLY A 120 -0.05 -4.81 -1.50
C GLY A 120 0.37 -3.34 -1.59
N GLY A 121 1.59 -3.10 -2.05
CA GLY A 121 2.11 -1.77 -2.29
C GLY A 121 2.48 -0.97 -1.05
N GLU A 122 2.94 0.24 -1.27
CA GLU A 122 3.21 1.24 -0.23
C GLU A 122 1.91 1.99 0.11
N VAL A 123 1.14 1.43 1.04
CA VAL A 123 -0.21 1.92 1.38
C VAL A 123 -0.14 3.10 2.33
N VAL A 124 -0.86 4.19 2.04
CA VAL A 124 -0.95 5.37 2.91
C VAL A 124 -1.83 5.10 4.14
N VAL A 125 -1.62 5.85 5.21
CA VAL A 125 -2.25 5.63 6.53
C VAL A 125 -3.76 5.74 6.51
N ASP A 126 -4.33 6.50 5.59
CA ASP A 126 -5.78 6.70 5.43
C ASP A 126 -6.54 5.36 5.35
N PHE A 127 -5.96 4.33 4.69
CA PHE A 127 -6.58 3.00 4.64
C PHE A 127 -6.70 2.36 6.01
N ALA A 128 -5.65 2.45 6.83
CA ALA A 128 -5.71 1.88 8.18
C ALA A 128 -6.71 2.62 9.06
N ILE A 129 -6.78 3.94 8.96
CA ILE A 129 -7.75 4.77 9.71
C ILE A 129 -9.17 4.40 9.29
N ARG A 130 -9.44 4.37 7.98
CA ARG A 130 -10.75 4.09 7.41
C ARG A 130 -11.23 2.68 7.77
N LEU A 131 -10.44 1.66 7.46
CA LEU A 131 -10.83 0.27 7.68
C LEU A 131 -11.04 -0.04 9.16
N LYS A 132 -10.21 0.50 10.06
CA LYS A 132 -10.43 0.36 11.50
C LYS A 132 -11.71 1.04 12.00
N ALA A 133 -12.10 2.15 11.40
CA ALA A 133 -13.33 2.84 11.73
C ALA A 133 -14.57 2.11 11.20
N GLU A 134 -14.52 1.65 9.93
CA GLU A 134 -15.64 0.92 9.30
C GLU A 134 -15.85 -0.48 9.89
N LEU A 135 -14.78 -1.14 10.34
CA LEU A 135 -14.79 -2.48 10.94
C LEU A 135 -14.72 -2.43 12.49
N SER A 136 -15.30 -1.38 13.06
CA SER A 136 -15.34 -1.21 14.52
C SER A 136 -16.08 -2.39 15.18
N GLY A 137 -15.55 -2.87 16.31
CA GLY A 137 -16.09 -4.04 17.02
C GLY A 137 -15.20 -5.28 16.93
N VAL A 138 -14.32 -5.35 15.92
CA VAL A 138 -13.28 -6.39 15.79
C VAL A 138 -11.90 -5.74 15.85
N ARG A 139 -10.94 -6.39 16.53
CA ARG A 139 -9.55 -5.89 16.57
C ARG A 139 -8.91 -6.04 15.19
N THR A 140 -8.86 -4.94 14.45
CA THR A 140 -8.41 -4.93 13.05
C THR A 140 -6.98 -4.46 12.94
N TRP A 141 -6.13 -5.28 12.32
CA TRP A 141 -4.77 -4.96 11.91
C TRP A 141 -4.76 -4.74 10.40
N VAL A 142 -4.13 -3.65 9.96
CA VAL A 142 -3.99 -3.34 8.53
C VAL A 142 -2.51 -3.21 8.21
N ALA A 143 -2.01 -4.07 7.32
CA ALA A 143 -0.66 -4.05 6.82
C ALA A 143 -0.61 -3.54 5.38
N GLY A 144 0.45 -2.84 5.04
CA GLY A 144 0.90 -2.63 3.66
C GLY A 144 2.05 -3.56 3.30
N TYR A 145 2.67 -3.34 2.15
CA TYR A 145 3.88 -4.05 1.68
C TYR A 145 3.74 -5.58 1.59
N THR A 146 2.51 -6.08 1.45
CA THR A 146 2.24 -7.51 1.52
C THR A 146 2.02 -8.11 0.13
N ASN A 147 2.68 -9.23 -0.14
CA ASN A 147 2.65 -10.03 -1.37
C ASN A 147 3.27 -9.33 -2.60
N ASP A 148 3.11 -8.04 -2.79
CA ASP A 148 3.70 -7.27 -3.87
C ASP A 148 3.89 -5.80 -3.46
N VAL A 149 4.93 -5.14 -3.98
CA VAL A 149 5.20 -3.72 -3.75
C VAL A 149 5.35 -3.02 -5.09
N MET A 150 4.25 -2.90 -5.81
CA MET A 150 4.19 -2.40 -7.18
C MET A 150 4.21 -0.87 -7.29
N ALA A 151 3.77 -0.17 -6.25
CA ALA A 151 3.69 1.30 -6.22
C ALA A 151 3.25 1.81 -4.84
N TYR A 152 3.18 3.14 -4.68
CA TYR A 152 2.38 3.78 -3.64
C TYR A 152 0.90 3.56 -3.92
N ILE A 153 0.13 3.31 -2.85
CA ILE A 153 -1.32 3.13 -2.91
C ILE A 153 -1.97 4.29 -2.16
N PRO A 154 -2.35 5.35 -2.87
CA PRO A 154 -2.93 6.55 -2.29
C PRO A 154 -4.41 6.36 -1.93
N SER A 155 -4.86 7.04 -0.88
CA SER A 155 -6.28 7.30 -0.70
C SER A 155 -6.79 8.29 -1.77
N ARG A 156 -8.09 8.43 -1.89
CA ARG A 156 -8.69 9.42 -2.80
C ARG A 156 -8.24 10.85 -2.47
N ARG A 157 -8.06 11.14 -1.18
CA ARG A 157 -7.52 12.43 -0.72
C ARG A 157 -6.10 12.63 -1.23
N VAL A 158 -5.20 11.70 -0.94
CA VAL A 158 -3.78 11.77 -1.33
C VAL A 158 -3.63 11.81 -2.86
N LEU A 159 -4.45 11.03 -3.58
CA LEU A 159 -4.45 11.04 -5.05
C LEU A 159 -4.80 12.42 -5.61
N ARG A 160 -5.79 13.12 -5.03
CA ARG A 160 -6.20 14.47 -5.43
C ARG A 160 -5.21 15.56 -5.03
N GLU A 161 -4.55 15.40 -3.89
CA GLU A 161 -3.47 16.28 -3.46
C GLU A 161 -2.24 16.14 -4.38
N GLY A 162 -2.07 14.99 -5.03
CA GLY A 162 -0.94 14.70 -5.89
C GLY A 162 0.34 14.47 -5.10
N GLY A 163 1.43 15.16 -5.48
CA GLY A 163 2.71 15.02 -4.79
C GLY A 163 3.42 13.71 -5.09
N TYR A 164 4.22 13.24 -4.14
CA TYR A 164 5.02 12.03 -4.30
C TYR A 164 4.17 10.77 -4.23
N GLU A 165 3.43 10.59 -3.15
CA GLU A 165 2.63 9.40 -2.87
C GLU A 165 1.42 9.28 -3.80
N GLY A 166 0.82 10.44 -4.20
CA GLY A 166 -0.35 10.48 -5.07
C GLY A 166 -0.04 10.36 -6.56
N ALA A 167 1.19 10.68 -6.98
CA ALA A 167 1.47 10.78 -8.42
C ALA A 167 2.93 10.48 -8.80
N SER A 168 3.91 11.28 -8.36
CA SER A 168 5.24 11.27 -8.99
C SER A 168 6.06 10.02 -8.68
N ALA A 169 5.76 9.29 -7.62
CA ALA A 169 6.43 8.04 -7.27
C ALA A 169 6.24 6.94 -8.32
N MET A 170 5.15 6.95 -9.11
CA MET A 170 4.85 5.94 -10.13
C MET A 170 5.99 5.77 -11.15
N VAL A 171 6.76 6.82 -11.38
CA VAL A 171 7.94 6.81 -12.26
C VAL A 171 8.99 5.79 -11.81
N TYR A 172 9.19 5.63 -10.51
CA TYR A 172 10.22 4.74 -9.96
C TYR A 172 9.83 3.27 -10.07
N TYR A 173 8.54 2.98 -10.14
CA TYR A 173 7.99 1.62 -10.27
C TYR A 173 7.77 1.20 -11.73
N GLY A 174 8.00 2.12 -12.67
CA GLY A 174 7.87 1.82 -14.09
C GLY A 174 6.43 1.75 -14.60
N LEU A 175 5.45 2.14 -13.79
CA LEU A 175 4.06 2.13 -14.21
C LEU A 175 3.76 3.28 -15.19
N PRO A 176 2.88 3.05 -16.18
CA PRO A 176 2.65 4.03 -17.25
C PRO A 176 1.84 5.25 -16.79
N GLY A 177 1.07 5.16 -15.72
CA GLY A 177 0.21 6.24 -15.23
C GLY A 177 -0.04 6.17 -13.74
N VAL A 178 -0.76 7.17 -13.22
CA VAL A 178 -1.26 7.19 -11.85
C VAL A 178 -2.50 6.32 -11.72
N TRP A 179 -2.88 5.95 -10.50
CA TRP A 179 -4.11 5.21 -10.24
C TRP A 179 -5.35 6.03 -10.61
N SER A 180 -6.43 5.35 -10.95
CA SER A 180 -7.73 5.99 -11.14
C SER A 180 -8.34 6.44 -9.81
N GLU A 181 -9.30 7.38 -9.84
CA GLU A 181 -9.91 7.94 -8.62
C GLU A 181 -10.65 6.92 -7.75
N ASP A 182 -10.97 5.76 -8.30
CA ASP A 182 -11.69 4.70 -7.60
C ASP A 182 -10.76 3.69 -6.87
N VAL A 183 -9.44 3.88 -6.92
CA VAL A 183 -8.44 2.96 -6.33
C VAL A 183 -8.76 2.62 -4.89
N GLU A 184 -8.97 3.63 -4.04
CA GLU A 184 -9.30 3.43 -2.62
C GLU A 184 -10.61 2.66 -2.45
N LYS A 185 -11.65 3.08 -3.20
CA LYS A 185 -12.96 2.45 -3.12
C LYS A 185 -12.89 0.97 -3.47
N ARG A 186 -12.21 0.62 -4.56
CA ARG A 186 -12.07 -0.78 -5.01
C ARG A 186 -11.38 -1.65 -3.99
N ILE A 187 -10.31 -1.16 -3.38
CA ILE A 187 -9.58 -1.90 -2.34
C ILE A 187 -10.46 -2.10 -1.11
N VAL A 188 -11.12 -1.04 -0.65
CA VAL A 188 -12.00 -1.11 0.53
C VAL A 188 -13.20 -2.00 0.29
N ASP A 189 -13.85 -1.89 -0.87
CA ASP A 189 -14.96 -2.77 -1.25
C ASP A 189 -14.53 -4.25 -1.26
N GLU A 190 -13.34 -4.55 -1.76
CA GLU A 190 -12.82 -5.92 -1.76
C GLU A 190 -12.55 -6.45 -0.35
N VAL A 191 -12.01 -5.61 0.55
CA VAL A 191 -11.84 -5.99 1.96
C VAL A 191 -13.18 -6.33 2.59
N HIS A 192 -14.20 -5.50 2.41
CA HIS A 192 -15.55 -5.75 2.91
C HIS A 192 -16.16 -7.01 2.30
N TYR A 193 -15.94 -7.24 1.00
CA TYR A 193 -16.42 -8.44 0.33
C TYR A 193 -15.80 -9.72 0.93
N GLN A 194 -14.49 -9.73 1.21
CA GLN A 194 -13.81 -10.88 1.81
C GLN A 194 -14.18 -11.11 3.28
N LEU A 195 -14.66 -10.07 3.96
CA LEU A 195 -15.11 -10.15 5.37
C LEU A 195 -16.60 -10.47 5.50
N ALA A 196 -17.36 -10.38 4.42
CA ALA A 196 -18.78 -10.73 4.43
C ALA A 196 -18.98 -12.21 4.81
N PRO A 197 -20.04 -12.53 5.56
CA PRO A 197 -20.33 -13.88 6.01
C PRO A 197 -20.67 -14.83 4.85
#